data_1eabc6176ce6292ed2fc38929a8e3830
#
_entry.id   1eabc6176ce6292ed2fc38929a8e3830
#
_cell.length_a   1.000
_cell.length_b   1.000
_cell.length_c   1.000
_cell.angle_alpha   90.00
_cell.angle_beta   90.00
_cell.angle_gamma   90.00
#
_symmetry.space_group_name_H-M   'P 1'
#
loop_
_entity.id
_entity.type
_entity.pdbx_description
1 polymer ?
#
loop_
_entity_poly.entity_id
_entity_poly.type
_entity_poly.pdbx_seq_one_letter_code
_entity_poly.pdbx_strand_id
1 'polypeptide(L)'
;MLGFVIRRLLQSVVVLFIMSLIVFSMINLVGDPVDMLVNPESLPDEIERVRRDFGLDQPVHIQYWKFLTGALSGDLGNSFIFGRPALSLIAERFPATIELATCALFIAVIVGLPLGIYAGLNPNGLGARMIMGGSVLGISIPTFWLGLMMIIVFSVLLGWLPVAGRGDTAVFLGIESSIFTVDGLSLIHI
;
A
#
# COMPACT_ATOMS: atom_id res chain seq x y z
N MET A 1 8.56 -3.00 32.52
CA MET A 1 8.24 -3.59 31.22
C MET A 1 6.77 -3.40 30.85
N LEU A 2 5.83 -3.92 31.66
CA LEU A 2 4.39 -3.82 31.38
C LEU A 2 3.88 -2.38 31.21
N GLY A 3 4.29 -1.44 32.08
CA GLY A 3 3.89 -0.04 31.95
C GLY A 3 4.38 0.65 30.67
N PHE A 4 5.54 0.25 30.15
CA PHE A 4 6.03 0.73 28.86
C PHE A 4 5.15 0.22 27.71
N VAL A 5 4.81 -1.06 27.70
CA VAL A 5 3.95 -1.67 26.68
C VAL A 5 2.56 -1.03 26.69
N ILE A 6 1.94 -0.88 27.85
CA ILE A 6 0.62 -0.24 27.99
C ILE A 6 0.67 1.20 27.45
N ARG A 7 1.68 1.97 27.83
CA ARG A 7 1.83 3.35 27.33
C ARG A 7 1.98 3.41 25.82
N ARG A 8 2.74 2.48 25.23
CA ARG A 8 2.90 2.38 23.77
C ARG A 8 1.60 2.01 23.07
N LEU A 9 0.86 1.05 23.61
CA LEU A 9 -0.45 0.68 23.05
C LEU A 9 -1.43 1.85 23.10
N LEU A 10 -1.52 2.56 24.22
CA LEU A 10 -2.38 3.74 24.32
C LEU A 10 -1.97 4.83 23.31
N GLN A 11 -0.68 5.09 23.18
CA GLN A 11 -0.18 6.03 22.16
C GLN A 11 -0.56 5.60 20.75
N SER A 12 -0.45 4.30 20.42
CA SER A 12 -0.83 3.77 19.11
C SER A 12 -2.32 3.94 18.83
N VAL A 13 -3.18 3.70 19.82
CA VAL A 13 -4.63 3.91 19.69
C VAL A 13 -4.95 5.40 19.40
N VAL A 14 -4.31 6.31 20.12
CA VAL A 14 -4.49 7.75 19.90
C VAL A 14 -4.04 8.16 18.51
N VAL A 15 -2.88 7.66 18.05
CA VAL A 15 -2.37 7.94 16.70
C VAL A 15 -3.31 7.39 15.64
N LEU A 16 -3.78 6.15 15.77
CA LEU A 16 -4.74 5.54 14.84
C LEU A 16 -6.04 6.33 14.77
N PHE A 17 -6.56 6.79 15.93
CA PHE A 17 -7.76 7.60 15.99
C PHE A 17 -7.56 8.95 15.25
N ILE A 18 -6.47 9.65 15.54
CA ILE A 18 -6.16 10.92 14.86
C ILE A 18 -5.98 10.72 13.36
N MET A 19 -5.26 9.69 12.95
CA MET A 19 -5.05 9.38 11.53
C MET A 19 -6.36 9.03 10.82
N SER A 20 -7.22 8.23 11.45
CA SER A 20 -8.54 7.91 10.87
C SER A 20 -9.41 9.16 10.71
N LEU A 21 -9.37 10.08 11.66
CA LEU A 21 -10.10 11.35 11.59
C LEU A 21 -9.56 12.23 10.45
N ILE A 22 -8.24 12.33 10.32
CA ILE A 22 -7.60 13.10 9.24
C ILE A 22 -7.97 12.53 7.88
N VAL A 23 -7.79 11.22 7.67
CA VAL A 23 -8.08 10.56 6.39
C VAL A 23 -9.55 10.69 6.03
N PHE A 24 -10.46 10.47 6.99
CA PHE A 24 -11.89 10.64 6.78
C PHE A 24 -12.26 12.08 6.41
N SER A 25 -11.67 13.06 7.09
CA SER A 25 -11.90 14.48 6.80
C SER A 25 -11.37 14.87 5.42
N MET A 26 -10.23 14.32 5.01
CA MET A 26 -9.65 14.59 3.69
C MET A 26 -10.56 14.13 2.54
N ILE A 27 -11.24 13.01 2.67
CA ILE A 27 -12.19 12.53 1.65
C ILE A 27 -13.27 13.58 1.40
N ASN A 28 -13.80 14.19 2.45
CA ASN A 28 -14.83 15.23 2.34
C ASN A 28 -14.28 16.59 1.87
N LEU A 29 -12.96 16.83 1.99
CA LEU A 29 -12.31 18.07 1.55
C LEU A 29 -11.89 18.03 0.08
N VAL A 30 -11.54 16.87 -0.43
CA VAL A 30 -11.03 16.70 -1.82
C VAL A 30 -12.16 16.73 -2.84
N GLY A 31 -13.38 16.36 -2.47
CA GLY A 31 -14.56 16.36 -3.33
C GLY A 31 -15.72 15.61 -2.74
N ASP A 32 -16.86 15.68 -3.40
CA ASP A 32 -18.02 14.86 -3.01
C ASP A 32 -17.82 13.43 -3.52
N PRO A 33 -17.79 12.41 -2.64
CA PRO A 33 -17.68 11.01 -3.08
C PRO A 33 -18.77 10.58 -4.06
N VAL A 34 -19.93 11.24 -4.03
CA VAL A 34 -21.03 10.97 -4.94
C VAL A 34 -20.66 11.24 -6.39
N ASP A 35 -19.82 12.26 -6.64
CA ASP A 35 -19.36 12.60 -7.99
C ASP A 35 -18.53 11.48 -8.64
N MET A 36 -17.96 10.59 -7.84
CA MET A 36 -17.23 9.41 -8.33
C MET A 36 -18.16 8.20 -8.60
N LEU A 37 -19.37 8.22 -8.06
CA LEU A 37 -20.32 7.12 -8.10
C LEU A 37 -21.38 7.27 -9.19
N VAL A 38 -21.60 8.50 -9.63
CA VAL A 38 -22.65 8.83 -10.60
C VAL A 38 -22.04 9.34 -11.89
N ASN A 39 -22.73 9.15 -12.99
CA ASN A 39 -22.34 9.75 -14.26
C ASN A 39 -22.59 11.27 -14.18
N PRO A 40 -21.73 12.14 -14.78
CA PRO A 40 -21.97 13.58 -14.84
C PRO A 40 -23.35 13.99 -15.44
N GLU A 41 -23.96 13.12 -16.21
CA GLU A 41 -25.28 13.31 -16.83
C GLU A 41 -26.44 12.70 -16.05
N SER A 42 -26.18 12.15 -14.83
CA SER A 42 -27.22 11.53 -14.00
C SER A 42 -28.27 12.53 -13.54
N LEU A 43 -29.51 12.06 -13.46
CA LEU A 43 -30.61 12.88 -12.98
C LEU A 43 -30.44 13.23 -11.49
N PRO A 44 -30.91 14.42 -11.04
CA PRO A 44 -30.81 14.81 -9.63
C PRO A 44 -31.38 13.78 -8.65
N ASP A 45 -32.46 13.12 -9.03
CA ASP A 45 -33.09 12.08 -8.21
C ASP A 45 -32.20 10.83 -8.03
N GLU A 46 -31.38 10.52 -9.01
CA GLU A 46 -30.44 9.40 -8.98
C GLU A 46 -29.25 9.73 -8.08
N ILE A 47 -28.71 10.95 -8.19
CA ILE A 47 -27.67 11.47 -7.32
C ILE A 47 -28.11 11.43 -5.86
N GLU A 48 -29.34 11.87 -5.59
CA GLU A 48 -29.91 11.85 -4.24
C GLU A 48 -30.14 10.44 -3.68
N ARG A 49 -30.49 9.45 -4.53
CA ARG A 49 -30.60 8.05 -4.14
C ARG A 49 -29.24 7.49 -3.74
N VAL A 50 -28.22 7.68 -4.59
CA VAL A 50 -26.85 7.24 -4.29
C VAL A 50 -26.36 7.88 -3.00
N ARG A 51 -26.59 9.18 -2.81
CA ARG A 51 -26.21 9.88 -1.59
C ARG A 51 -26.84 9.25 -0.33
N ARG A 52 -28.11 8.88 -0.39
CA ARG A 52 -28.81 8.21 0.71
C ARG A 52 -28.35 6.78 0.94
N ASP A 53 -28.15 6.02 -0.14
CA ASP A 53 -27.75 4.61 -0.07
C ASP A 53 -26.36 4.46 0.59
N PHE A 54 -25.47 5.42 0.38
CA PHE A 54 -24.15 5.46 1.02
C PHE A 54 -24.13 6.24 2.32
N GLY A 55 -25.27 6.82 2.76
CA GLY A 55 -25.37 7.60 3.99
C GLY A 55 -24.59 8.92 3.97
N LEU A 56 -24.29 9.44 2.78
CA LEU A 56 -23.58 10.68 2.54
C LEU A 56 -24.48 11.93 2.73
N ASP A 57 -25.78 11.72 2.91
CA ASP A 57 -26.77 12.73 3.27
C ASP A 57 -26.69 13.18 4.74
N GLN A 58 -25.97 12.42 5.57
CA GLN A 58 -25.87 12.67 6.99
C GLN A 58 -24.73 13.65 7.33
N PRO A 59 -24.82 14.34 8.47
CA PRO A 59 -23.71 15.18 8.96
C PRO A 59 -22.40 14.39 9.09
N VAL A 60 -21.29 15.00 8.73
CA VAL A 60 -19.95 14.37 8.68
C VAL A 60 -19.56 13.62 9.96
N HIS A 61 -19.93 14.17 11.12
CA HIS A 61 -19.66 13.53 12.41
C HIS A 61 -20.44 12.22 12.60
N ILE A 62 -21.65 12.10 12.03
CA ILE A 62 -22.45 10.87 12.08
C ILE A 62 -21.87 9.85 11.11
N GLN A 63 -21.47 10.28 9.93
CA GLN A 63 -20.78 9.43 8.96
C GLN A 63 -19.49 8.85 9.55
N TYR A 64 -18.67 9.69 10.20
CA TYR A 64 -17.45 9.24 10.87
C TYR A 64 -17.74 8.25 12.00
N TRP A 65 -18.76 8.50 12.82
CA TRP A 65 -19.12 7.58 13.90
C TRP A 65 -19.56 6.22 13.37
N LYS A 66 -20.36 6.20 12.31
CA LYS A 66 -20.76 4.96 11.63
C LYS A 66 -19.54 4.21 11.05
N PHE A 67 -18.64 4.92 10.40
CA PHE A 67 -17.39 4.35 9.92
C PHE A 67 -16.57 3.74 11.07
N LEU A 68 -16.38 4.46 12.17
CA LEU A 68 -15.59 3.99 13.30
C LEU A 68 -16.21 2.73 13.96
N THR A 69 -17.52 2.73 14.19
CA THR A 69 -18.22 1.57 14.75
C THR A 69 -18.21 0.38 13.80
N GLY A 70 -18.38 0.61 12.51
CA GLY A 70 -18.24 -0.41 11.47
C GLY A 70 -16.84 -1.01 11.45
N ALA A 71 -15.82 -0.17 11.44
CA ALA A 71 -14.42 -0.61 11.44
C ALA A 71 -14.08 -1.48 12.67
N LEU A 72 -14.61 -1.15 13.85
CA LEU A 72 -14.44 -1.94 15.06
C LEU A 72 -15.15 -3.31 14.99
N SER A 73 -16.20 -3.43 14.22
CA SER A 73 -16.91 -4.70 13.95
C SER A 73 -16.37 -5.46 12.73
N GLY A 74 -15.35 -4.93 12.05
CA GLY A 74 -14.76 -5.55 10.87
C GLY A 74 -15.46 -5.15 9.55
N ASP A 75 -16.36 -4.19 9.58
CA ASP A 75 -16.99 -3.62 8.39
C ASP A 75 -16.34 -2.27 8.05
N LEU A 76 -15.54 -2.25 6.99
CA LEU A 76 -14.89 -1.03 6.48
C LEU A 76 -15.74 -0.34 5.39
N GLY A 77 -16.99 -0.76 5.22
CA GLY A 77 -17.84 -0.28 4.15
C GLY A 77 -17.47 -0.82 2.77
N ASN A 78 -18.10 -0.26 1.76
CA ASN A 78 -17.85 -0.61 0.36
C ASN A 78 -16.91 0.40 -0.31
N SER A 79 -16.08 -0.11 -1.20
CA SER A 79 -15.25 0.73 -2.07
C SER A 79 -16.13 1.52 -3.03
N PHE A 80 -15.94 2.82 -3.09
CA PHE A 80 -16.63 3.69 -4.04
C PHE A 80 -16.27 3.38 -5.51
N ILE A 81 -15.05 2.86 -5.75
CA ILE A 81 -14.58 2.57 -7.12
C ILE A 81 -15.05 1.19 -7.59
N PHE A 82 -14.98 0.18 -6.71
CA PHE A 82 -15.22 -1.22 -7.09
C PHE A 82 -16.59 -1.74 -6.69
N GLY A 83 -17.38 -1.01 -5.90
CA GLY A 83 -18.70 -1.43 -5.40
C GLY A 83 -18.69 -2.70 -4.52
N ARG A 84 -17.51 -3.13 -4.05
CA ARG A 84 -17.30 -4.34 -3.26
C ARG A 84 -16.83 -4.00 -1.84
N PRO A 85 -17.05 -4.90 -0.85
CA PRO A 85 -16.56 -4.67 0.50
C PRO A 85 -15.06 -4.32 0.53
N ALA A 86 -14.71 -3.21 1.18
CA ALA A 86 -13.33 -2.72 1.22
C ALA A 86 -12.37 -3.74 1.87
N LEU A 87 -12.85 -4.47 2.90
CA LEU A 87 -12.06 -5.50 3.57
C LEU A 87 -11.66 -6.64 2.63
N SER A 88 -12.55 -7.07 1.72
CA SER A 88 -12.22 -8.12 0.75
C SER A 88 -11.16 -7.66 -0.25
N LEU A 89 -11.24 -6.42 -0.71
CA LEU A 89 -10.23 -5.83 -1.61
C LEU A 89 -8.85 -5.70 -0.93
N ILE A 90 -8.85 -5.33 0.35
CA ILE A 90 -7.61 -5.30 1.14
C ILE A 90 -7.05 -6.71 1.27
N ALA A 91 -7.86 -7.69 1.65
CA ALA A 91 -7.42 -9.08 1.82
C ALA A 91 -6.88 -9.70 0.52
N GLU A 92 -7.46 -9.37 -0.63
CA GLU A 92 -6.97 -9.82 -1.94
C GLU A 92 -5.60 -9.22 -2.29
N ARG A 93 -5.34 -7.96 -1.91
CA ARG A 93 -4.11 -7.25 -2.30
C ARG A 93 -2.99 -7.31 -1.25
N PHE A 94 -3.35 -7.51 0.00
CA PHE A 94 -2.42 -7.53 1.12
C PHE A 94 -1.30 -8.58 1.00
N PRO A 95 -1.56 -9.83 0.54
CA PRO A 95 -0.51 -10.83 0.34
C PRO A 95 0.60 -10.36 -0.58
N ALA A 96 0.26 -9.69 -1.69
CA ALA A 96 1.24 -9.14 -2.63
C ALA A 96 2.17 -8.10 -1.96
N THR A 97 1.60 -7.26 -1.11
CA THR A 97 2.37 -6.27 -0.35
C THR A 97 3.31 -6.94 0.66
N ILE A 98 2.83 -7.99 1.36
CA ILE A 98 3.65 -8.75 2.31
C ILE A 98 4.82 -9.45 1.58
N GLU A 99 4.56 -10.09 0.45
CA GLU A 99 5.61 -10.72 -0.36
C GLU A 99 6.68 -9.72 -0.78
N LEU A 100 6.26 -8.60 -1.34
CA LEU A 100 7.19 -7.55 -1.78
C LEU A 100 8.01 -7.00 -0.60
N ALA A 101 7.37 -6.70 0.51
CA ALA A 101 8.03 -6.20 1.71
C ALA A 101 9.02 -7.22 2.28
N THR A 102 8.64 -8.49 2.29
CA THR A 102 9.49 -9.59 2.77
C THR A 102 10.71 -9.76 1.87
N CYS A 103 10.54 -9.81 0.54
CA CYS A 103 11.64 -9.89 -0.41
C CYS A 103 12.59 -8.68 -0.28
N ALA A 104 12.04 -7.48 -0.18
CA ALA A 104 12.84 -6.26 0.01
C ALA A 104 13.65 -6.31 1.31
N LEU A 105 13.03 -6.77 2.40
CA LEU A 105 13.72 -6.94 3.69
C LEU A 105 14.84 -7.97 3.59
N PHE A 106 14.61 -9.11 2.95
CA PHE A 106 15.63 -10.14 2.74
C PHE A 106 16.83 -9.59 1.95
N ILE A 107 16.58 -8.89 0.86
CA ILE A 107 17.64 -8.26 0.06
C ILE A 107 18.41 -7.24 0.89
N ALA A 108 17.70 -6.39 1.64
CA ALA A 108 18.30 -5.37 2.49
C ALA A 108 19.21 -6.01 3.57
N VAL A 109 18.77 -7.10 4.18
CA VAL A 109 19.57 -7.81 5.20
C VAL A 109 20.76 -8.53 4.58
N ILE A 110 20.55 -9.29 3.49
CA ILE A 110 21.61 -10.09 2.84
C ILE A 110 22.72 -9.20 2.25
N VAL A 111 22.36 -8.03 1.73
CA VAL A 111 23.31 -7.10 1.13
C VAL A 111 23.82 -6.08 2.16
N GLY A 112 22.91 -5.46 2.90
CA GLY A 112 23.24 -4.35 3.79
C GLY A 112 24.06 -4.76 5.01
N LEU A 113 23.73 -5.91 5.65
CA LEU A 113 24.50 -6.38 6.80
C LEU A 113 25.97 -6.69 6.48
N PRO A 114 26.29 -7.51 5.45
CA PRO A 114 27.71 -7.79 5.15
C PRO A 114 28.47 -6.55 4.74
N LEU A 115 27.86 -5.68 3.92
CA LEU A 115 28.49 -4.43 3.51
C LEU A 115 28.72 -3.49 4.70
N GLY A 116 27.75 -3.39 5.61
CA GLY A 116 27.87 -2.59 6.83
C GLY A 116 28.94 -3.11 7.77
N ILE A 117 29.00 -4.43 7.99
CA ILE A 117 30.03 -5.08 8.80
C ILE A 117 31.42 -4.86 8.17
N TYR A 118 31.57 -5.07 6.88
CA TYR A 118 32.84 -4.85 6.17
C TYR A 118 33.30 -3.40 6.31
N ALA A 119 32.41 -2.44 6.09
CA ALA A 119 32.73 -1.02 6.23
C ALA A 119 33.11 -0.64 7.67
N GLY A 120 32.43 -1.23 8.67
CA GLY A 120 32.72 -1.01 10.08
C GLY A 120 34.07 -1.59 10.53
N LEU A 121 34.45 -2.75 10.00
CA LEU A 121 35.72 -3.40 10.30
C LEU A 121 36.93 -2.72 9.60
N ASN A 122 36.69 -2.06 8.46
CA ASN A 122 37.75 -1.43 7.66
C ASN A 122 37.45 0.06 7.38
N PRO A 123 37.30 0.93 8.41
CA PRO A 123 36.71 2.27 8.23
C PRO A 123 37.61 3.20 7.36
N ASN A 124 38.90 2.94 7.28
CA ASN A 124 39.83 3.71 6.48
C ASN A 124 40.06 3.16 5.06
N GLY A 125 39.45 2.01 4.74
CA GLY A 125 39.60 1.33 3.47
C GLY A 125 38.84 2.04 2.33
N LEU A 126 39.34 1.90 1.10
CA LEU A 126 38.66 2.41 -0.09
C LEU A 126 37.25 1.79 -0.25
N GLY A 127 37.10 0.49 0.05
CA GLY A 127 35.82 -0.20 0.01
C GLY A 127 34.80 0.39 0.97
N ALA A 128 35.21 0.71 2.20
CA ALA A 128 34.31 1.36 3.17
C ALA A 128 33.88 2.75 2.69
N ARG A 129 34.75 3.52 2.10
CA ARG A 129 34.42 4.84 1.52
C ARG A 129 33.43 4.71 0.36
N MET A 130 33.59 3.72 -0.50
CA MET A 130 32.67 3.46 -1.61
C MET A 130 31.29 3.04 -1.09
N ILE A 131 31.21 2.16 -0.09
CA ILE A 131 29.96 1.74 0.54
C ILE A 131 29.25 2.92 1.19
N MET A 132 29.99 3.73 1.96
CA MET A 132 29.44 4.93 2.61
C MET A 132 28.96 5.95 1.57
N GLY A 133 29.76 6.23 0.54
CA GLY A 133 29.39 7.13 -0.56
C GLY A 133 28.15 6.63 -1.31
N GLY A 134 28.10 5.33 -1.62
CA GLY A 134 26.94 4.70 -2.26
C GLY A 134 25.67 4.76 -1.39
N SER A 135 25.81 4.57 -0.07
CA SER A 135 24.68 4.69 0.86
C SER A 135 24.14 6.13 0.92
N VAL A 136 25.02 7.12 0.96
CA VAL A 136 24.61 8.54 0.94
C VAL A 136 23.93 8.89 -0.37
N LEU A 137 24.48 8.45 -1.50
CA LEU A 137 23.84 8.63 -2.82
C LEU A 137 22.48 7.95 -2.88
N GLY A 138 22.36 6.72 -2.39
CA GLY A 138 21.09 5.99 -2.38
C GLY A 138 20.00 6.68 -1.57
N ILE A 139 20.33 7.28 -0.43
CA ILE A 139 19.37 8.04 0.39
C ILE A 139 19.03 9.39 -0.26
N SER A 140 19.96 9.98 -1.01
CA SER A 140 19.77 11.29 -1.67
C SER A 140 18.87 11.21 -2.92
N ILE A 141 18.76 10.03 -3.52
CA ILE A 141 17.90 9.81 -4.70
C ILE A 141 16.45 9.65 -4.25
N PRO A 142 15.49 10.40 -4.84
CA PRO A 142 14.08 10.22 -4.55
C PRO A 142 13.65 8.77 -4.88
N THR A 143 12.99 8.11 -3.93
CA THR A 143 12.60 6.69 -4.06
C THR A 143 11.71 6.40 -5.26
N PHE A 144 10.78 7.33 -5.58
CA PHE A 144 9.93 7.20 -6.77
C PHE A 144 10.74 7.24 -8.07
N TRP A 145 11.75 8.10 -8.15
CA TRP A 145 12.61 8.19 -9.32
C TRP A 145 13.45 6.92 -9.49
N LEU A 146 14.03 6.43 -8.38
CA LEU A 146 14.75 5.15 -8.40
C LEU A 146 13.85 4.00 -8.86
N GLY A 147 12.62 3.94 -8.37
CA GLY A 147 11.63 2.95 -8.80
C GLY A 147 11.35 3.01 -10.30
N LEU A 148 11.12 4.21 -10.85
CA LEU A 148 10.92 4.40 -12.28
C LEU A 148 12.15 3.97 -13.12
N MET A 149 13.35 4.32 -12.67
CA MET A 149 14.60 3.92 -13.35
C MET A 149 14.76 2.39 -13.32
N MET A 150 14.45 1.74 -12.20
CA MET A 150 14.48 0.28 -12.11
C MET A 150 13.48 -0.38 -13.07
N ILE A 151 12.26 0.15 -13.18
CA ILE A 151 11.27 -0.33 -14.15
C ILE A 151 11.82 -0.18 -15.58
N ILE A 152 12.35 0.99 -15.93
CA ILE A 152 12.92 1.22 -17.26
C ILE A 152 14.05 0.22 -17.56
N VAL A 153 14.99 0.06 -16.64
CA VAL A 153 16.15 -0.80 -16.85
C VAL A 153 15.73 -2.28 -16.89
N PHE A 154 15.04 -2.77 -15.87
CA PHE A 154 14.79 -4.20 -15.73
C PHE A 154 13.58 -4.70 -16.51
N SER A 155 12.58 -3.84 -16.74
CA SER A 155 11.38 -4.24 -17.45
C SER A 155 11.44 -3.86 -18.93
N VAL A 156 11.81 -2.61 -19.24
CA VAL A 156 11.74 -2.12 -20.63
C VAL A 156 13.01 -2.48 -21.42
N LEU A 157 14.21 -2.21 -20.85
CA LEU A 157 15.47 -2.44 -21.58
C LEU A 157 15.94 -3.89 -21.53
N LEU A 158 15.86 -4.53 -20.39
CA LEU A 158 16.32 -5.91 -20.19
C LEU A 158 15.20 -6.94 -20.39
N GLY A 159 13.94 -6.57 -20.27
CA GLY A 159 12.81 -7.49 -20.38
C GLY A 159 12.77 -8.58 -19.30
N TRP A 160 13.44 -8.36 -18.17
CA TRP A 160 13.56 -9.38 -17.12
C TRP A 160 12.34 -9.42 -16.20
N LEU A 161 11.68 -8.28 -15.99
CA LEU A 161 10.58 -8.14 -15.05
C LEU A 161 9.36 -7.52 -15.75
N PRO A 162 8.15 -7.76 -15.27
CA PRO A 162 6.96 -7.09 -15.78
C PRO A 162 6.98 -5.61 -15.41
N VAL A 163 6.37 -4.76 -16.23
CA VAL A 163 6.28 -3.30 -16.00
C VAL A 163 5.37 -3.00 -14.82
N ALA A 164 4.33 -3.81 -14.61
CA ALA A 164 3.35 -3.65 -13.54
C ALA A 164 2.73 -5.01 -13.17
N GLY A 165 2.16 -5.07 -11.98
CA GLY A 165 1.49 -6.27 -11.48
C GLY A 165 2.44 -7.38 -11.05
N ARG A 166 1.89 -8.58 -10.87
CA ARG A 166 2.66 -9.81 -10.66
C ARG A 166 3.01 -10.40 -12.03
N GLY A 167 4.29 -10.69 -12.25
CA GLY A 167 4.73 -11.41 -13.43
C GLY A 167 4.11 -12.81 -13.46
N ASP A 168 3.94 -13.35 -14.66
CA ASP A 168 3.58 -14.74 -14.83
C ASP A 168 4.78 -15.60 -14.39
N THR A 169 4.76 -16.05 -13.15
CA THR A 169 5.87 -16.84 -12.55
C THR A 169 6.06 -18.17 -13.27
N ALA A 170 5.03 -18.68 -13.94
CA ALA A 170 5.12 -19.85 -14.79
C ALA A 170 6.12 -19.67 -15.96
N VAL A 171 6.23 -18.45 -16.49
CA VAL A 171 7.17 -18.16 -17.59
C VAL A 171 8.61 -18.01 -17.08
N PHE A 172 8.80 -17.52 -15.85
CA PHE A 172 10.13 -17.17 -15.36
C PHE A 172 10.91 -18.33 -14.71
N LEU A 173 10.23 -19.29 -14.08
CA LEU A 173 10.88 -20.36 -13.32
C LEU A 173 10.52 -21.77 -13.80
N GLY A 174 9.60 -21.95 -14.75
CA GLY A 174 9.13 -23.27 -15.17
C GLY A 174 8.56 -24.11 -14.01
N ILE A 175 8.24 -23.47 -12.90
CA ILE A 175 7.70 -24.08 -11.69
C ILE A 175 6.28 -23.56 -11.52
N GLU A 176 5.32 -24.39 -11.89
CA GLU A 176 3.94 -24.20 -11.47
C GLU A 176 3.87 -24.40 -9.95
N SER A 177 4.20 -23.36 -9.18
CA SER A 177 3.95 -23.40 -7.77
C SER A 177 2.51 -22.99 -7.52
N SER A 178 1.70 -23.95 -7.14
CA SER A 178 0.30 -23.80 -6.75
C SER A 178 0.08 -22.81 -5.57
N ILE A 179 1.15 -22.27 -5.00
CA ILE A 179 1.14 -21.30 -3.90
C ILE A 179 0.85 -19.89 -4.41
N PHE A 180 1.12 -19.59 -5.68
CA PHE A 180 0.96 -18.26 -6.27
C PHE A 180 -0.23 -18.11 -7.21
N THR A 181 -0.94 -19.19 -7.50
CA THR A 181 -2.23 -19.14 -8.16
C THR A 181 -3.32 -18.89 -7.15
N VAL A 182 -3.34 -17.69 -6.60
CA VAL A 182 -4.59 -17.20 -5.99
C VAL A 182 -5.53 -16.88 -7.14
N ASP A 183 -6.62 -17.64 -7.26
CA ASP A 183 -7.66 -17.53 -8.29
C ASP A 183 -8.29 -16.12 -8.45
N GLY A 184 -7.85 -15.15 -7.65
CA GLY A 184 -8.20 -13.74 -7.75
C GLY A 184 -7.46 -12.94 -8.83
N LEU A 185 -6.42 -13.49 -9.45
CA LEU A 185 -5.61 -12.76 -10.44
C LEU A 185 -6.05 -12.96 -11.90
N SER A 186 -7.01 -13.83 -12.16
CA SER A 186 -7.62 -13.96 -13.49
C SER A 186 -8.47 -12.75 -13.91
N LEU A 187 -8.63 -11.76 -13.04
CA LEU A 187 -9.39 -10.54 -13.32
C LEU A 187 -8.56 -9.36 -13.86
N ILE A 188 -7.27 -9.57 -14.15
CA ILE A 188 -6.49 -8.58 -14.89
C ILE A 188 -6.41 -9.02 -16.36
N HIS A 189 -7.53 -9.39 -16.93
CA HIS A 189 -7.81 -9.32 -18.34
C HIS A 189 -8.78 -8.17 -18.58
N ILE A 190 -8.28 -6.97 -18.57
CA ILE A 190 -8.81 -5.83 -19.33
C ILE A 190 -7.62 -5.00 -19.78
#